data_8dada6dbe7fa9056318ecd548496b36b
#
_entry.id   8dada6dbe7fa9056318ecd548496b36b
#
_cell.length_a   1.000
_cell.length_b   1.000
_cell.length_c   1.000
_cell.angle_alpha   90.00
_cell.angle_beta   90.00
_cell.angle_gamma   90.00
#
_symmetry.space_group_name_H-M   'P 1'
#
loop_
_entity.id
_entity.type
_entity.pdbx_description
1 polymer ?
#
loop_
_entity_poly.entity_id
_entity_poly.type
_entity_poly.pdbx_seq_one_letter_code
_entity_poly.pdbx_strand_id
1 'polypeptide(L)'
;MMISREPTLERLAVAKSLLLTPFGLDESHLARALAEIKAHQVDEADLYFQYTRSEGWSLEEGIVKTGSFSIDQGVGVRAVSGEKTAFAYSDDISEASLLDAARTVRSISSSAQLGRVRVPSKKIASSRSLYNGLDPIASLDSTAKVKLLEKVEQLARAKDPRVAQVMAGLAAEYDVVLVARADGTLAADVRPLVRLSVTVIAEQQGRREVGSAGGGGRFGFAYFDDALIGQYVDEAVSAALTNLEARPAPAGEMTVVLGAGWPGILLHEAIGHGLEGDFNRKGSSAFSGRIGQRVAAKGVTVLDDGTLSDRRGSLNVDDEGNASGRNVLIEDGILKGYIQDAMNARLMGVKPTGNGRRESYAHVPIPRMTNTYMLGGDKAPEEIVASIKKGLYATNFGGGQVDITSGKFVFSASQAYWVENGKILYPVKGATLVGSGPEVLKRVSMIGNDMKLDSGVGTCGKEGQSVPVGVGQPTLRIDGLTVGGTA
;
A
#
# COMPACT_ATOMS: atom_id res chain seq x y z
N MET A 1 32.26 4.75 -16.69
CA MET A 1 31.27 3.83 -16.18
C MET A 1 29.93 4.19 -16.84
N MET A 2 29.56 3.47 -17.90
CA MET A 2 28.31 3.72 -18.63
C MET A 2 27.16 3.28 -17.76
N ILE A 3 26.38 4.22 -17.27
CA ILE A 3 25.11 3.93 -16.58
C ILE A 3 24.15 3.53 -17.68
N SER A 4 23.77 2.26 -17.67
CA SER A 4 22.96 1.63 -18.71
C SER A 4 21.55 2.25 -18.77
N ARG A 5 21.12 2.59 -19.97
CA ARG A 5 19.73 2.92 -20.30
C ARG A 5 18.79 1.68 -20.24
N GLU A 6 19.28 0.58 -19.68
CA GLU A 6 18.75 -0.77 -19.84
C GLU A 6 17.46 -1.11 -19.06
N PRO A 7 17.23 -0.73 -17.77
CA PRO A 7 16.08 -1.29 -17.04
C PRO A 7 14.72 -0.88 -17.59
N THR A 8 14.59 0.35 -18.12
CA THR A 8 13.32 0.81 -18.71
C THR A 8 13.06 0.16 -20.06
N LEU A 9 14.10 -0.09 -20.86
CA LEU A 9 13.99 -0.79 -22.14
C LEU A 9 13.66 -2.25 -21.94
N GLU A 10 14.24 -2.88 -20.93
CA GLU A 10 14.00 -4.26 -20.57
C GLU A 10 12.54 -4.47 -20.11
N ARG A 11 12.06 -3.65 -19.18
CA ARG A 11 10.64 -3.68 -18.74
C ARG A 11 9.66 -3.49 -19.89
N LEU A 12 9.95 -2.56 -20.80
CA LEU A 12 9.13 -2.33 -21.99
C LEU A 12 9.15 -3.55 -22.93
N ALA A 13 10.31 -4.19 -23.10
CA ALA A 13 10.41 -5.40 -23.92
C ALA A 13 9.61 -6.56 -23.32
N VAL A 14 9.70 -6.77 -21.99
CA VAL A 14 8.90 -7.76 -21.27
C VAL A 14 7.41 -7.47 -21.43
N ALA A 15 6.98 -6.24 -21.19
CA ALA A 15 5.57 -5.86 -21.32
C ALA A 15 5.03 -6.08 -22.73
N LYS A 16 5.77 -5.70 -23.77
CA LYS A 16 5.37 -5.94 -25.16
C LYS A 16 5.30 -7.43 -25.49
N SER A 17 6.25 -8.22 -25.00
CA SER A 17 6.28 -9.66 -25.26
C SER A 17 5.11 -10.43 -24.64
N LEU A 18 4.53 -9.90 -23.56
CA LEU A 18 3.39 -10.52 -22.86
C LEU A 18 2.04 -9.92 -23.28
N LEU A 19 1.99 -8.60 -23.52
CA LEU A 19 0.74 -7.86 -23.64
C LEU A 19 0.40 -7.41 -25.07
N LEU A 20 1.35 -7.43 -26.02
CA LEU A 20 1.11 -7.01 -27.39
C LEU A 20 1.43 -8.12 -28.41
N THR A 21 2.65 -8.63 -28.39
CA THR A 21 3.14 -9.59 -29.40
C THR A 21 2.27 -10.84 -29.55
N PRO A 22 1.78 -11.50 -28.46
CA PRO A 22 0.95 -12.70 -28.58
C PRO A 22 -0.39 -12.44 -29.27
N PHE A 23 -0.85 -11.19 -29.26
CA PHE A 23 -2.13 -10.76 -29.82
C PHE A 23 -1.98 -10.07 -31.18
N GLY A 24 -0.78 -10.07 -31.76
CA GLY A 24 -0.50 -9.40 -33.04
C GLY A 24 -0.58 -7.87 -32.97
N LEU A 25 -0.48 -7.28 -31.77
CA LEU A 25 -0.53 -5.84 -31.56
C LEU A 25 0.87 -5.21 -31.55
N ASP A 26 0.91 -3.95 -31.97
CA ASP A 26 2.07 -3.07 -31.88
C ASP A 26 1.64 -1.62 -31.60
N GLU A 27 2.58 -0.71 -31.51
CA GLU A 27 2.32 0.71 -31.21
C GLU A 27 1.40 1.39 -32.24
N SER A 28 1.33 0.91 -33.47
CA SER A 28 0.43 1.47 -34.50
C SER A 28 -1.04 1.17 -34.20
N HIS A 29 -1.32 -0.03 -33.66
CA HIS A 29 -2.65 -0.42 -33.21
C HIS A 29 -3.08 0.42 -31.99
N LEU A 30 -2.17 0.64 -31.03
CA LEU A 30 -2.43 1.52 -29.89
C LEU A 30 -2.72 2.96 -30.34
N ALA A 31 -1.95 3.47 -31.29
CA ALA A 31 -2.18 4.80 -31.86
C ALA A 31 -3.54 4.90 -32.55
N ARG A 32 -4.00 3.87 -33.27
CA ARG A 32 -5.34 3.84 -33.89
C ARG A 32 -6.45 3.91 -32.86
N ALA A 33 -6.37 3.10 -31.79
CA ALA A 33 -7.37 3.12 -30.73
C ALA A 33 -7.43 4.49 -30.01
N LEU A 34 -6.26 5.07 -29.69
CA LEU A 34 -6.18 6.41 -29.10
C LEU A 34 -6.71 7.50 -30.04
N ALA A 35 -6.49 7.37 -31.36
CA ALA A 35 -7.03 8.28 -32.37
C ALA A 35 -8.56 8.20 -32.43
N GLU A 36 -9.13 6.98 -32.31
CA GLU A 36 -10.58 6.77 -32.25
C GLU A 36 -11.20 7.49 -31.05
N ILE A 37 -10.56 7.47 -29.87
CA ILE A 37 -11.00 8.21 -28.69
C ILE A 37 -10.91 9.72 -28.93
N LYS A 38 -9.76 10.19 -29.47
CA LYS A 38 -9.47 11.61 -29.72
C LYS A 38 -10.22 12.20 -30.92
N ALA A 39 -11.03 11.42 -31.64
CA ALA A 39 -11.98 11.95 -32.62
C ALA A 39 -13.08 12.82 -31.95
N HIS A 40 -13.24 12.71 -30.65
CA HIS A 40 -14.07 13.59 -29.84
C HIS A 40 -13.22 14.45 -28.88
N GLN A 41 -13.81 15.53 -28.39
CA GLN A 41 -13.12 16.46 -27.47
C GLN A 41 -12.94 15.80 -26.10
N VAL A 42 -11.77 15.25 -25.84
CA VAL A 42 -11.36 14.67 -24.56
C VAL A 42 -10.03 15.27 -24.12
N ASP A 43 -9.90 15.52 -22.82
CA ASP A 43 -8.67 16.06 -22.21
C ASP A 43 -7.57 15.01 -22.16
N GLU A 44 -7.93 13.81 -21.72
CA GLU A 44 -7.00 12.68 -21.54
C GLU A 44 -7.58 11.41 -22.17
N ALA A 45 -6.71 10.58 -22.74
CA ALA A 45 -7.04 9.23 -23.23
C ALA A 45 -5.86 8.31 -22.98
N ASP A 46 -6.14 7.14 -22.42
CA ASP A 46 -5.12 6.11 -22.15
C ASP A 46 -5.66 4.69 -22.34
N LEU A 47 -4.72 3.79 -22.58
CA LEU A 47 -4.88 2.36 -22.64
C LEU A 47 -3.98 1.76 -21.58
N TYR A 48 -4.53 0.93 -20.70
CA TYR A 48 -3.80 0.24 -19.65
C TYR A 48 -3.91 -1.26 -19.84
N PHE A 49 -2.81 -1.89 -20.23
CA PHE A 49 -2.70 -3.33 -20.37
C PHE A 49 -2.09 -3.91 -19.12
N GLN A 50 -2.59 -5.07 -18.71
CA GLN A 50 -2.08 -5.79 -17.54
C GLN A 50 -2.04 -7.31 -17.82
N TYR A 51 -1.00 -7.94 -17.29
CA TYR A 51 -0.85 -9.39 -17.17
C TYR A 51 -0.39 -9.70 -15.76
N THR A 52 -1.20 -10.45 -15.02
CA THR A 52 -0.92 -10.82 -13.63
C THR A 52 -0.92 -12.34 -13.49
N ARG A 53 0.11 -12.87 -12.84
CA ARG A 53 0.13 -14.24 -12.31
C ARG A 53 0.20 -14.17 -10.81
N SER A 54 -0.64 -14.95 -10.15
CA SER A 54 -0.67 -15.03 -8.69
C SER A 54 -0.56 -16.48 -8.24
N GLU A 55 0.17 -16.70 -7.17
CA GLU A 55 0.31 -18.00 -6.51
C GLU A 55 0.17 -17.85 -5.00
N GLY A 56 -0.54 -18.78 -4.37
CA GLY A 56 -0.70 -18.83 -2.93
C GLY A 56 -0.61 -20.24 -2.39
N TRP A 57 0.07 -20.39 -1.27
CA TRP A 57 0.20 -21.63 -0.53
C TRP A 57 -0.18 -21.42 0.92
N SER A 58 -0.93 -22.34 1.50
CA SER A 58 -1.23 -22.30 2.94
C SER A 58 -0.93 -23.67 3.57
N LEU A 59 -0.32 -23.62 4.75
CA LEU A 59 -0.09 -24.76 5.60
C LEU A 59 -0.73 -24.54 6.96
N GLU A 60 -1.40 -25.53 7.47
CA GLU A 60 -2.02 -25.56 8.79
C GLU A 60 -1.82 -26.93 9.41
N GLU A 61 -1.28 -26.96 10.62
CA GLU A 61 -1.02 -28.18 11.39
C GLU A 61 -0.22 -29.25 10.62
N GLY A 62 0.87 -28.84 9.97
CA GLY A 62 1.75 -29.72 9.22
C GLY A 62 1.21 -30.18 7.87
N ILE A 63 0.03 -29.71 7.48
CA ILE A 63 -0.63 -30.12 6.23
C ILE A 63 -0.81 -28.93 5.31
N VAL A 64 -0.36 -29.05 4.06
CA VAL A 64 -0.69 -28.08 3.02
C VAL A 64 -2.18 -28.18 2.73
N LYS A 65 -2.91 -27.11 3.04
CA LYS A 65 -4.37 -27.04 2.85
C LYS A 65 -4.73 -26.57 1.46
N THR A 66 -4.00 -25.57 0.95
CA THR A 66 -4.27 -25.01 -0.38
C THR A 66 -2.98 -24.70 -1.12
N GLY A 67 -3.01 -24.93 -2.43
CA GLY A 67 -2.12 -24.35 -3.41
C GLY A 67 -2.98 -23.76 -4.52
N SER A 68 -2.89 -22.47 -4.75
CA SER A 68 -3.66 -21.75 -5.77
C SER A 68 -2.72 -21.12 -6.79
N PHE A 69 -3.18 -21.09 -8.04
CA PHE A 69 -2.50 -20.41 -9.12
C PHE A 69 -3.55 -19.78 -10.04
N SER A 70 -3.33 -18.52 -10.43
CA SER A 70 -4.20 -17.83 -11.36
C SER A 70 -3.40 -16.98 -12.34
N ILE A 71 -3.97 -16.82 -13.53
CA ILE A 71 -3.50 -15.87 -14.54
C ILE A 71 -4.69 -14.98 -14.89
N ASP A 72 -4.47 -13.69 -14.89
CA ASP A 72 -5.43 -12.68 -15.33
C ASP A 72 -4.74 -11.69 -16.27
N GLN A 73 -5.44 -11.27 -17.33
CA GLN A 73 -4.91 -10.31 -18.29
C GLN A 73 -6.04 -9.55 -18.95
N GLY A 74 -5.75 -8.35 -19.41
CA GLY A 74 -6.73 -7.57 -20.14
C GLY A 74 -6.26 -6.15 -20.42
N VAL A 75 -7.19 -5.36 -20.93
CA VAL A 75 -6.97 -3.94 -21.24
C VAL A 75 -8.11 -3.08 -20.73
N GLY A 76 -7.78 -2.01 -20.04
CA GLY A 76 -8.67 -0.90 -19.68
C GLY A 76 -8.47 0.26 -20.65
N VAL A 77 -9.55 0.83 -21.13
CA VAL A 77 -9.58 1.96 -22.05
C VAL A 77 -10.30 3.11 -21.38
N ARG A 78 -9.65 4.28 -21.26
CA ARG A 78 -10.18 5.43 -20.54
C ARG A 78 -10.18 6.69 -21.41
N ALA A 79 -11.25 7.48 -21.28
CA ALA A 79 -11.35 8.85 -21.79
C ALA A 79 -11.81 9.79 -20.68
N VAL A 80 -11.20 10.97 -20.57
CA VAL A 80 -11.54 11.99 -19.57
C VAL A 80 -11.93 13.29 -20.27
N SER A 81 -13.06 13.87 -19.90
CA SER A 81 -13.52 15.17 -20.37
C SER A 81 -14.05 16.00 -19.20
N GLY A 82 -13.33 17.08 -18.84
CA GLY A 82 -13.58 17.85 -17.62
C GLY A 82 -13.43 16.97 -16.37
N GLU A 83 -14.51 16.81 -15.62
CA GLU A 83 -14.59 15.97 -14.43
C GLU A 83 -15.15 14.55 -14.71
N LYS A 84 -15.58 14.30 -15.94
CA LYS A 84 -16.18 13.02 -16.33
C LYS A 84 -15.14 12.05 -16.83
N THR A 85 -15.29 10.78 -16.44
CA THR A 85 -14.49 9.67 -16.93
C THR A 85 -15.41 8.66 -17.59
N ALA A 86 -15.12 8.29 -18.84
CA ALA A 86 -15.65 7.09 -19.48
C ALA A 86 -14.59 6.00 -19.44
N PHE A 87 -15.04 4.79 -19.17
CA PHE A 87 -14.18 3.64 -19.02
C PHE A 87 -14.83 2.39 -19.59
N ALA A 88 -14.05 1.60 -20.31
CA ALA A 88 -14.41 0.27 -20.79
C ALA A 88 -13.20 -0.66 -20.63
N TYR A 89 -13.43 -1.93 -20.42
CA TYR A 89 -12.36 -2.91 -20.30
C TYR A 89 -12.73 -4.22 -20.98
N SER A 90 -11.71 -5.03 -21.28
CA SER A 90 -11.86 -6.36 -21.84
C SER A 90 -10.71 -7.26 -21.40
N ASP A 91 -11.00 -8.53 -21.15
CA ASP A 91 -10.02 -9.61 -20.99
C ASP A 91 -9.49 -10.11 -22.35
N ASP A 92 -10.21 -9.80 -23.45
CA ASP A 92 -9.74 -10.03 -24.81
C ASP A 92 -8.84 -8.87 -25.27
N ILE A 93 -7.54 -9.16 -25.43
CA ILE A 93 -6.53 -8.22 -25.93
C ILE A 93 -6.43 -8.38 -27.45
N SER A 94 -7.50 -8.08 -28.18
CA SER A 94 -7.52 -8.03 -29.65
C SER A 94 -7.67 -6.60 -30.17
N GLU A 95 -7.25 -6.34 -31.42
CA GLU A 95 -7.49 -5.03 -32.05
C GLU A 95 -8.99 -4.69 -32.12
N ALA A 96 -9.82 -5.69 -32.39
CA ALA A 96 -11.28 -5.51 -32.52
C ALA A 96 -11.88 -5.04 -31.16
N SER A 97 -11.56 -5.73 -30.06
CA SER A 97 -12.01 -5.37 -28.71
C SER A 97 -11.47 -4.01 -28.27
N LEU A 98 -10.21 -3.71 -28.61
CA LEU A 98 -9.58 -2.43 -28.30
C LEU A 98 -10.27 -1.26 -29.01
N LEU A 99 -10.62 -1.40 -30.30
CA LEU A 99 -11.33 -0.39 -31.06
C LEU A 99 -12.79 -0.24 -30.61
N ASP A 100 -13.45 -1.33 -30.21
CA ASP A 100 -14.82 -1.27 -29.70
C ASP A 100 -14.88 -0.57 -28.35
N ALA A 101 -13.97 -0.87 -27.44
CA ALA A 101 -13.81 -0.14 -26.18
C ALA A 101 -13.48 1.35 -26.41
N ALA A 102 -12.62 1.68 -27.39
CA ALA A 102 -12.29 3.05 -27.75
C ALA A 102 -13.53 3.83 -28.26
N ARG A 103 -14.37 3.20 -29.09
CA ARG A 103 -15.64 3.78 -29.56
C ARG A 103 -16.61 3.99 -28.41
N THR A 104 -16.66 3.07 -27.47
CA THR A 104 -17.52 3.17 -26.29
C THR A 104 -17.15 4.37 -25.45
N VAL A 105 -15.86 4.53 -25.08
CA VAL A 105 -15.43 5.61 -24.19
C VAL A 105 -15.44 6.99 -24.85
N ARG A 106 -15.25 7.09 -26.16
CA ARG A 106 -15.31 8.39 -26.86
C ARG A 106 -16.68 9.06 -26.75
N SER A 107 -17.74 8.30 -26.50
CA SER A 107 -19.11 8.81 -26.32
C SER A 107 -19.28 9.75 -25.12
N ILE A 108 -18.26 9.89 -24.26
CA ILE A 108 -18.25 10.84 -23.14
C ILE A 108 -18.42 12.29 -23.59
N SER A 109 -17.99 12.60 -24.82
CA SER A 109 -18.18 13.91 -25.46
C SER A 109 -18.85 13.74 -26.81
N SER A 110 -19.90 14.53 -27.06
CA SER A 110 -20.58 14.58 -28.37
C SER A 110 -19.89 15.54 -29.37
N SER A 111 -18.96 16.37 -28.89
CA SER A 111 -18.27 17.35 -29.72
C SER A 111 -17.15 16.69 -30.53
N ALA A 112 -17.30 16.62 -31.86
CA ALA A 112 -16.24 16.14 -32.74
C ALA A 112 -15.01 17.06 -32.69
N GLN A 113 -13.82 16.46 -32.67
CA GLN A 113 -12.55 17.18 -32.71
C GLN A 113 -11.55 16.40 -33.57
N LEU A 114 -10.84 17.10 -34.44
CA LEU A 114 -9.66 16.53 -35.11
C LEU A 114 -8.47 16.58 -34.13
N GLY A 115 -8.43 15.65 -33.20
CA GLY A 115 -7.33 15.51 -32.26
C GLY A 115 -6.10 14.90 -32.92
N ARG A 116 -4.93 15.51 -32.76
CA ARG A 116 -3.65 14.88 -33.13
C ARG A 116 -3.28 13.87 -32.06
N VAL A 117 -3.15 12.61 -32.47
CA VAL A 117 -2.57 11.56 -31.61
C VAL A 117 -1.14 11.34 -32.05
N ARG A 118 -0.23 11.26 -31.08
CA ARG A 118 1.15 10.84 -31.33
C ARG A 118 1.24 9.32 -31.14
N VAL A 119 1.97 8.67 -32.04
CA VAL A 119 2.26 7.24 -31.85
C VAL A 119 2.96 7.07 -30.50
N PRO A 120 2.46 6.19 -29.63
CA PRO A 120 3.06 5.96 -28.33
C PRO A 120 4.47 5.38 -28.47
N SER A 121 5.47 6.20 -28.37
CA SER A 121 6.89 5.81 -28.55
C SER A 121 7.81 6.49 -27.54
N LYS A 122 7.33 7.58 -26.92
CA LYS A 122 8.12 8.32 -25.92
C LYS A 122 8.10 7.53 -24.62
N LYS A 123 9.25 6.97 -24.29
CA LYS A 123 9.45 6.32 -23.00
C LYS A 123 9.45 7.36 -21.90
N ILE A 124 8.65 7.18 -20.87
CA ILE A 124 8.90 7.87 -19.62
C ILE A 124 10.19 7.26 -19.09
N ALA A 125 11.21 8.06 -19.14
CA ALA A 125 12.49 7.73 -18.53
C ALA A 125 12.36 7.86 -17.00
N SER A 126 11.72 6.88 -16.35
CA SER A 126 12.11 6.58 -15.00
C SER A 126 13.45 5.87 -15.14
N SER A 127 14.53 6.62 -14.96
CA SER A 127 15.89 6.05 -14.87
C SER A 127 16.06 5.21 -13.60
N ARG A 128 15.01 5.13 -12.76
CA ARG A 128 14.97 4.40 -11.50
C ARG A 128 14.60 2.95 -11.76
N SER A 129 15.39 2.05 -11.18
CA SER A 129 15.08 0.66 -10.99
C SER A 129 14.93 0.44 -9.49
N LEU A 130 13.70 0.55 -8.99
CA LEU A 130 13.42 0.47 -7.55
C LEU A 130 13.41 -0.98 -7.05
N TYR A 131 13.26 -1.92 -7.96
CA TYR A 131 13.25 -3.37 -7.71
C TYR A 131 13.64 -4.12 -8.98
N ASN A 132 14.05 -5.37 -8.78
CA ASN A 132 14.36 -6.26 -9.88
C ASN A 132 13.04 -6.81 -10.48
N GLY A 133 12.86 -6.72 -11.80
CA GLY A 133 11.68 -7.24 -12.52
C GLY A 133 11.69 -8.77 -12.71
N LEU A 134 12.18 -9.52 -11.72
CA LEU A 134 12.18 -10.99 -11.76
C LEU A 134 10.77 -11.56 -11.60
N ASP A 135 10.56 -12.78 -12.09
CA ASP A 135 9.35 -13.55 -11.80
C ASP A 135 9.48 -14.24 -10.42
N PRO A 136 8.75 -13.78 -9.40
CA PRO A 136 8.88 -14.32 -8.06
C PRO A 136 8.33 -15.75 -7.94
N ILE A 137 7.33 -16.10 -8.75
CA ILE A 137 6.69 -17.44 -8.74
C ILE A 137 7.68 -18.51 -9.17
N ALA A 138 8.48 -18.21 -10.21
CA ALA A 138 9.49 -19.11 -10.72
C ALA A 138 10.79 -19.12 -9.87
N SER A 139 10.93 -18.21 -8.90
CA SER A 139 12.15 -18.09 -8.08
C SER A 139 12.37 -19.23 -7.09
N LEU A 140 11.33 -20.05 -6.84
CA LEU A 140 11.39 -21.23 -5.97
C LEU A 140 10.43 -22.31 -6.49
N ASP A 141 10.84 -23.59 -6.49
CA ASP A 141 9.96 -24.68 -6.88
C ASP A 141 8.93 -25.02 -5.78
N SER A 142 7.88 -25.76 -6.14
CA SER A 142 6.77 -26.09 -5.23
C SER A 142 7.24 -26.87 -3.99
N THR A 143 8.21 -27.77 -4.15
CA THR A 143 8.75 -28.56 -3.04
C THR A 143 9.47 -27.67 -2.03
N ALA A 144 10.25 -26.72 -2.52
CA ALA A 144 10.98 -25.77 -1.67
C ALA A 144 10.02 -24.79 -0.96
N LYS A 145 8.93 -24.36 -1.63
CA LYS A 145 7.86 -23.55 -1.00
C LYS A 145 7.18 -24.29 0.15
N VAL A 146 6.84 -25.56 -0.04
CA VAL A 146 6.27 -26.41 1.01
C VAL A 146 7.23 -26.56 2.18
N LYS A 147 8.51 -26.85 1.91
CA LYS A 147 9.53 -26.97 2.97
C LYS A 147 9.73 -25.67 3.76
N LEU A 148 9.60 -24.51 3.10
CA LEU A 148 9.65 -23.23 3.79
C LEU A 148 8.49 -23.10 4.80
N LEU A 149 7.27 -23.46 4.40
CA LEU A 149 6.10 -23.43 5.28
C LEU A 149 6.21 -24.46 6.42
N GLU A 150 6.67 -25.68 6.14
CA GLU A 150 6.93 -26.71 7.16
C GLU A 150 7.95 -26.22 8.18
N LYS A 151 9.01 -25.54 7.73
CA LYS A 151 10.01 -24.93 8.60
C LYS A 151 9.42 -23.89 9.55
N VAL A 152 8.54 -23.01 9.05
CA VAL A 152 7.83 -22.02 9.89
C VAL A 152 7.09 -22.74 11.02
N GLU A 153 6.34 -23.79 10.71
CA GLU A 153 5.59 -24.52 11.72
C GLU A 153 6.51 -25.22 12.75
N GLN A 154 7.53 -25.91 12.28
CA GLN A 154 8.50 -26.59 13.16
C GLN A 154 9.15 -25.61 14.13
N LEU A 155 9.60 -24.46 13.63
CA LEU A 155 10.20 -23.41 14.46
C LEU A 155 9.19 -22.85 15.47
N ALA A 156 7.95 -22.57 15.07
CA ALA A 156 6.93 -22.03 15.97
C ALA A 156 6.57 -22.98 17.11
N ARG A 157 6.37 -24.29 16.81
CA ARG A 157 6.08 -25.30 17.81
C ARG A 157 7.25 -25.55 18.77
N ALA A 158 8.48 -25.41 18.29
CA ALA A 158 9.67 -25.57 19.11
C ALA A 158 9.90 -24.42 20.11
N LYS A 159 9.27 -23.25 19.92
CA LYS A 159 9.47 -22.08 20.79
C LYS A 159 8.80 -22.20 22.15
N ASP A 160 7.59 -22.73 22.22
CA ASP A 160 6.84 -22.82 23.48
C ASP A 160 5.79 -23.96 23.41
N PRO A 161 5.67 -24.80 24.45
CA PRO A 161 4.70 -25.90 24.49
C PRO A 161 3.24 -25.45 24.47
N ARG A 162 2.94 -24.19 24.75
CA ARG A 162 1.59 -23.61 24.65
C ARG A 162 1.17 -23.28 23.22
N VAL A 163 2.05 -23.40 22.22
CA VAL A 163 1.69 -23.25 20.82
C VAL A 163 0.79 -24.41 20.41
N ALA A 164 -0.51 -24.15 20.33
CA ALA A 164 -1.54 -25.14 20.02
C ALA A 164 -1.74 -25.31 18.51
N GLN A 165 -1.72 -24.21 17.74
CA GLN A 165 -1.95 -24.23 16.30
C GLN A 165 -1.03 -23.24 15.58
N VAL A 166 -0.56 -23.63 14.38
CA VAL A 166 0.25 -22.77 13.51
C VAL A 166 -0.35 -22.77 12.12
N MET A 167 -0.51 -21.57 11.57
CA MET A 167 -0.89 -21.36 10.19
C MET A 167 0.21 -20.55 9.50
N ALA A 168 0.70 -21.04 8.38
CA ALA A 168 1.68 -20.34 7.56
C ALA A 168 1.15 -20.14 6.14
N GLY A 169 1.36 -18.97 5.57
CA GLY A 169 0.93 -18.64 4.21
C GLY A 169 2.05 -18.00 3.41
N LEU A 170 2.21 -18.44 2.17
CA LEU A 170 3.17 -17.89 1.21
C LEU A 170 2.41 -17.44 -0.02
N ALA A 171 2.62 -16.21 -0.46
CA ALA A 171 2.00 -15.66 -1.65
C ALA A 171 3.03 -14.97 -2.55
N ALA A 172 2.81 -15.05 -3.85
CA ALA A 172 3.57 -14.32 -4.85
C ALA A 172 2.66 -13.78 -5.94
N GLU A 173 3.04 -12.63 -6.48
CA GLU A 173 2.40 -12.00 -7.64
C GLU A 173 3.48 -11.50 -8.60
N TYR A 174 3.27 -11.78 -9.88
CA TYR A 174 4.05 -11.25 -10.98
C TYR A 174 3.12 -10.42 -11.84
N ASP A 175 3.20 -9.10 -11.69
CA ASP A 175 2.33 -8.13 -12.36
C ASP A 175 3.13 -7.33 -13.40
N VAL A 176 2.67 -7.35 -14.65
CA VAL A 176 3.30 -6.64 -15.78
C VAL A 176 2.28 -5.69 -16.38
N VAL A 177 2.64 -4.42 -16.45
CA VAL A 177 1.76 -3.37 -16.93
C VAL A 177 2.39 -2.58 -18.10
N LEU A 178 1.51 -2.14 -19.02
CA LEU A 178 1.87 -1.25 -20.11
C LEU A 178 0.82 -0.15 -20.24
N VAL A 179 1.26 1.10 -20.20
CA VAL A 179 0.39 2.29 -20.32
C VAL A 179 0.73 3.03 -21.61
N ALA A 180 -0.27 3.24 -22.47
CA ALA A 180 -0.14 4.05 -23.66
C ALA A 180 -1.10 5.25 -23.61
N ARG A 181 -0.59 6.47 -23.83
CA ARG A 181 -1.39 7.71 -23.75
C ARG A 181 -1.41 8.45 -25.08
N ALA A 182 -2.49 9.20 -25.30
CA ALA A 182 -2.66 10.00 -26.53
C ALA A 182 -1.64 11.13 -26.70
N ASP A 183 -0.91 11.52 -25.63
CA ASP A 183 0.20 12.49 -25.70
C ASP A 183 1.51 11.88 -26.22
N GLY A 184 1.53 10.59 -26.54
CA GLY A 184 2.67 9.84 -27.03
C GLY A 184 3.49 9.15 -25.92
N THR A 185 3.03 9.17 -24.67
CA THR A 185 3.63 8.42 -23.57
C THR A 185 3.44 6.91 -23.78
N LEU A 186 4.51 6.16 -23.58
CA LEU A 186 4.53 4.70 -23.48
C LEU A 186 5.38 4.30 -22.29
N ALA A 187 4.75 3.77 -21.25
CA ALA A 187 5.39 3.40 -19.99
C ALA A 187 5.08 1.94 -19.64
N ALA A 188 6.04 1.23 -19.04
CA ALA A 188 5.87 -0.14 -18.59
C ALA A 188 6.52 -0.35 -17.23
N ASP A 189 5.96 -1.28 -16.47
CA ASP A 189 6.55 -1.75 -15.23
C ASP A 189 6.41 -3.27 -15.11
N VAL A 190 7.35 -3.90 -14.37
CA VAL A 190 7.33 -5.33 -14.03
C VAL A 190 7.45 -5.40 -12.52
N ARG A 191 6.41 -5.83 -11.86
CA ARG A 191 6.16 -5.66 -10.43
C ARG A 191 6.10 -7.01 -9.71
N PRO A 192 7.24 -7.58 -9.27
CA PRO A 192 7.21 -8.73 -8.38
C PRO A 192 6.62 -8.33 -7.03
N LEU A 193 5.95 -9.26 -6.37
CA LEU A 193 5.50 -9.10 -5.00
C LEU A 193 5.47 -10.45 -4.31
N VAL A 194 6.08 -10.54 -3.12
CA VAL A 194 6.02 -11.74 -2.27
C VAL A 194 5.56 -11.40 -0.87
N ARG A 195 4.95 -12.38 -0.21
CA ARG A 195 4.53 -12.26 1.20
C ARG A 195 4.63 -13.61 1.90
N LEU A 196 5.18 -13.59 3.10
CA LEU A 196 5.08 -14.66 4.09
C LEU A 196 4.22 -14.19 5.26
N SER A 197 3.27 -15.00 5.69
CA SER A 197 2.44 -14.76 6.87
C SER A 197 2.57 -15.94 7.84
N VAL A 198 2.68 -15.62 9.13
CA VAL A 198 2.74 -16.58 10.23
C VAL A 198 1.66 -16.19 11.24
N THR A 199 0.79 -17.13 11.57
CA THR A 199 -0.20 -16.97 12.64
C THR A 199 -0.09 -18.13 13.60
N VAL A 200 -0.01 -17.81 14.88
CA VAL A 200 0.13 -18.76 15.97
C VAL A 200 -1.06 -18.60 16.92
N ILE A 201 -1.65 -19.71 17.31
CA ILE A 201 -2.61 -19.77 18.41
C ILE A 201 -1.91 -20.44 19.59
N ALA A 202 -1.79 -19.71 20.68
CA ALA A 202 -1.31 -20.26 21.95
C ALA A 202 -2.49 -20.56 22.87
N GLU A 203 -2.40 -21.65 23.65
CA GLU A 203 -3.44 -22.09 24.56
C GLU A 203 -2.86 -22.36 25.96
N GLN A 204 -3.53 -21.84 26.99
CA GLN A 204 -3.21 -22.12 28.38
C GLN A 204 -4.48 -22.08 29.24
N GLN A 205 -4.76 -23.15 29.99
CA GLN A 205 -5.91 -23.26 30.90
C GLN A 205 -7.25 -22.94 30.23
N GLY A 206 -7.43 -23.38 28.98
CA GLY A 206 -8.66 -23.15 28.21
C GLY A 206 -8.77 -21.75 27.56
N ARG A 207 -7.82 -20.84 27.81
CA ARG A 207 -7.73 -19.57 27.13
C ARG A 207 -6.89 -19.72 25.87
N ARG A 208 -7.39 -19.20 24.76
CA ARG A 208 -6.73 -19.22 23.44
C ARG A 208 -6.51 -17.79 22.95
N GLU A 209 -5.29 -17.48 22.52
CA GLU A 209 -4.94 -16.16 22.00
C GLU A 209 -4.09 -16.28 20.74
N VAL A 210 -4.22 -15.27 19.88
CA VAL A 210 -3.61 -15.25 18.56
C VAL A 210 -2.43 -14.25 18.55
N GLY A 211 -1.36 -14.66 17.89
CA GLY A 211 -0.29 -13.76 17.47
C GLY A 211 0.00 -13.93 15.99
N SER A 212 0.25 -12.84 15.29
CA SER A 212 0.54 -12.88 13.86
C SER A 212 1.73 -11.97 13.53
N ALA A 213 2.57 -12.43 12.60
CA ALA A 213 3.68 -11.68 12.05
C ALA A 213 3.86 -12.04 10.57
N GLY A 214 4.74 -11.36 9.90
CA GLY A 214 5.07 -11.60 8.51
C GLY A 214 5.49 -10.35 7.78
N GLY A 215 5.72 -10.50 6.49
CA GLY A 215 6.15 -9.39 5.67
C GLY A 215 6.39 -9.80 4.23
N GLY A 216 6.95 -8.88 3.47
CA GLY A 216 7.29 -9.10 2.07
C GLY A 216 7.65 -7.79 1.38
N GLY A 217 7.64 -7.83 0.06
CA GLY A 217 7.98 -6.69 -0.78
C GLY A 217 8.20 -7.09 -2.22
N ARG A 218 8.87 -6.23 -2.95
CA ARG A 218 9.17 -6.40 -4.38
C ARG A 218 10.41 -7.30 -4.59
N PHE A 219 10.30 -8.55 -4.14
CA PHE A 219 11.38 -9.54 -4.12
C PHE A 219 10.97 -10.85 -4.81
N GLY A 220 11.93 -11.79 -4.91
CA GLY A 220 11.66 -13.22 -5.05
C GLY A 220 11.66 -13.91 -3.69
N PHE A 221 11.30 -15.20 -3.66
CA PHE A 221 11.19 -15.97 -2.41
C PHE A 221 12.52 -16.15 -1.64
N ALA A 222 13.67 -15.97 -2.29
CA ALA A 222 14.97 -15.96 -1.61
C ALA A 222 15.12 -14.85 -0.55
N TYR A 223 14.22 -13.87 -0.54
CA TYR A 223 14.11 -12.85 0.50
C TYR A 223 13.82 -13.46 1.88
N PHE A 224 13.06 -14.55 1.94
CA PHE A 224 12.73 -15.23 3.18
C PHE A 224 13.82 -16.21 3.57
N ASP A 225 14.94 -15.66 4.04
CA ASP A 225 16.03 -16.46 4.60
C ASP A 225 15.70 -16.98 6.02
N ASP A 226 16.57 -17.83 6.54
CA ASP A 226 16.38 -18.48 7.83
C ASP A 226 16.28 -17.48 9.00
N ALA A 227 17.01 -16.39 8.93
CA ALA A 227 17.00 -15.36 9.98
C ALA A 227 15.66 -14.60 9.98
N LEU A 228 15.16 -14.21 8.81
CA LEU A 228 13.90 -13.50 8.67
C LEU A 228 12.70 -14.39 9.02
N ILE A 229 12.72 -15.66 8.59
CA ILE A 229 11.71 -16.65 8.99
C ILE A 229 11.68 -16.79 10.51
N GLY A 230 12.86 -16.94 11.14
CA GLY A 230 13.01 -17.01 12.59
C GLY A 230 12.44 -15.79 13.30
N GLN A 231 12.72 -14.58 12.79
CA GLN A 231 12.18 -13.34 13.32
C GLN A 231 10.65 -13.31 13.29
N TYR A 232 10.01 -13.65 12.14
CA TYR A 232 8.55 -13.66 12.05
C TYR A 232 7.90 -14.71 12.96
N VAL A 233 8.54 -15.85 13.11
CA VAL A 233 8.09 -16.88 14.07
C VAL A 233 8.17 -16.35 15.50
N ASP A 234 9.28 -15.72 15.88
CA ASP A 234 9.48 -15.15 17.22
C ASP A 234 8.46 -14.06 17.53
N GLU A 235 8.21 -13.18 16.58
CA GLU A 235 7.22 -12.11 16.72
C GLU A 235 5.80 -12.69 16.89
N ALA A 236 5.40 -13.68 16.08
CA ALA A 236 4.06 -14.27 16.15
C ALA A 236 3.87 -15.06 17.47
N VAL A 237 4.83 -15.88 17.86
CA VAL A 237 4.77 -16.64 19.12
C VAL A 237 4.76 -15.70 20.33
N SER A 238 5.66 -14.71 20.37
CA SER A 238 5.71 -13.73 21.45
C SER A 238 4.41 -12.96 21.59
N ALA A 239 3.78 -12.54 20.48
CA ALA A 239 2.50 -11.85 20.50
C ALA A 239 1.37 -12.74 21.07
N ALA A 240 1.28 -14.01 20.66
CA ALA A 240 0.30 -14.95 21.18
C ALA A 240 0.46 -15.19 22.69
N LEU A 241 1.70 -15.41 23.15
CA LEU A 241 2.01 -15.64 24.56
C LEU A 241 1.76 -14.38 25.41
N THR A 242 2.11 -13.20 24.92
CA THR A 242 1.82 -11.93 25.58
C THR A 242 0.31 -11.73 25.73
N ASN A 243 -0.47 -12.06 24.72
CA ASN A 243 -1.93 -11.93 24.74
C ASN A 243 -2.59 -12.92 25.72
N LEU A 244 -2.00 -14.09 25.99
CA LEU A 244 -2.46 -15.01 27.05
C LEU A 244 -2.44 -14.37 28.45
N GLU A 245 -1.49 -13.49 28.70
CA GLU A 245 -1.31 -12.78 29.97
C GLU A 245 -2.05 -11.44 30.02
N ALA A 246 -2.61 -10.99 28.87
CA ALA A 246 -3.22 -9.67 28.76
C ALA A 246 -4.51 -9.56 29.57
N ARG A 247 -4.68 -8.40 30.24
CA ARG A 247 -5.87 -8.00 30.97
C ARG A 247 -6.78 -7.13 30.09
N PRO A 248 -8.07 -6.98 30.41
CA PRO A 248 -8.92 -6.01 29.71
C PRO A 248 -8.32 -4.60 29.74
N ALA A 249 -8.36 -3.91 28.61
CA ALA A 249 -7.87 -2.52 28.53
C ALA A 249 -8.87 -1.58 29.23
N PRO A 250 -8.39 -0.59 30.02
CA PRO A 250 -9.25 0.43 30.59
C PRO A 250 -9.76 1.38 29.49
N ALA A 251 -10.98 1.89 29.66
CA ALA A 251 -11.57 2.92 28.81
C ALA A 251 -11.31 4.32 29.35
N GLY A 252 -11.26 5.32 28.48
CA GLY A 252 -11.17 6.73 28.85
C GLY A 252 -10.20 7.52 27.98
N GLU A 253 -10.08 8.82 28.29
CA GLU A 253 -9.09 9.69 27.66
C GLU A 253 -7.75 9.56 28.41
N MET A 254 -6.68 9.26 27.68
CA MET A 254 -5.36 9.03 28.27
C MET A 254 -4.21 9.34 27.31
N THR A 255 -2.99 9.39 27.83
CA THR A 255 -1.78 9.41 27.02
C THR A 255 -1.57 8.05 26.38
N VAL A 256 -1.33 8.03 25.06
CA VAL A 256 -1.00 6.83 24.30
C VAL A 256 0.34 7.03 23.61
N VAL A 257 1.25 6.08 23.80
CA VAL A 257 2.47 5.97 23.01
C VAL A 257 2.26 4.88 21.96
N LEU A 258 2.51 5.22 20.71
CA LEU A 258 2.49 4.29 19.57
C LEU A 258 3.93 3.86 19.28
N GLY A 259 4.16 2.57 19.06
CA GLY A 259 5.47 2.05 18.68
C GLY A 259 5.86 2.45 17.25
N ALA A 260 7.12 2.20 16.89
CA ALA A 260 7.63 2.44 15.54
C ALA A 260 7.16 1.37 14.54
N GLY A 261 7.14 1.71 13.25
CA GLY A 261 6.85 0.79 12.15
C GLY A 261 5.36 0.66 11.83
N TRP A 262 4.79 -0.56 11.94
CA TRP A 262 3.41 -0.86 11.57
C TRP A 262 2.32 0.03 12.23
N PRO A 263 2.47 0.51 13.46
CA PRO A 263 1.54 1.51 14.00
C PRO A 263 1.35 2.76 13.13
N GLY A 264 2.25 3.03 12.17
CA GLY A 264 2.07 4.01 11.10
C GLY A 264 0.83 3.80 10.21
N ILE A 265 0.14 2.67 10.33
CA ILE A 265 -1.18 2.47 9.72
C ILE A 265 -2.19 3.52 10.21
N LEU A 266 -2.04 4.03 11.43
CA LEU A 266 -2.85 5.13 11.94
C LEU A 266 -2.64 6.41 11.10
N LEU A 267 -1.42 6.70 10.65
CA LEU A 267 -1.16 7.82 9.74
C LEU A 267 -1.83 7.62 8.38
N HIS A 268 -1.77 6.41 7.84
CA HIS A 268 -2.41 6.05 6.59
C HIS A 268 -3.91 6.37 6.61
N GLU A 269 -4.59 5.94 7.66
CA GLU A 269 -6.02 6.17 7.82
C GLU A 269 -6.33 7.61 8.28
N ALA A 270 -5.65 8.08 9.33
CA ALA A 270 -5.97 9.37 9.95
C ALA A 270 -5.72 10.57 9.03
N ILE A 271 -4.76 10.46 8.11
CA ILE A 271 -4.35 11.54 7.20
C ILE A 271 -4.24 11.11 5.76
N GLY A 272 -3.68 9.95 5.47
CA GLY A 272 -3.36 9.54 4.11
C GLY A 272 -4.57 9.62 3.17
N HIS A 273 -5.66 8.96 3.51
CA HIS A 273 -6.91 9.05 2.75
C HIS A 273 -7.51 10.47 2.73
N GLY A 274 -7.36 11.22 3.84
CA GLY A 274 -7.79 12.61 3.90
C GLY A 274 -7.01 13.54 2.99
N LEU A 275 -5.81 13.14 2.54
CA LEU A 275 -4.94 13.93 1.65
C LEU A 275 -4.96 13.45 0.20
N GLU A 276 -5.90 12.59 -0.18
CA GLU A 276 -6.12 12.21 -1.58
C GLU A 276 -6.82 13.33 -2.36
N GLY A 277 -6.35 13.58 -3.58
CA GLY A 277 -6.68 14.76 -4.37
C GLY A 277 -8.15 14.85 -4.77
N ASP A 278 -8.80 13.73 -5.05
CA ASP A 278 -10.20 13.66 -5.44
C ASP A 278 -11.16 14.15 -4.35
N PHE A 279 -10.96 13.74 -3.09
CA PHE A 279 -11.74 14.22 -1.94
C PHE A 279 -11.48 15.70 -1.67
N ASN A 280 -10.22 16.13 -1.80
CA ASN A 280 -9.84 17.53 -1.54
C ASN A 280 -10.34 18.46 -2.64
N ARG A 281 -10.33 18.06 -3.91
CA ARG A 281 -10.91 18.80 -5.02
C ARG A 281 -12.43 18.98 -4.87
N LYS A 282 -13.12 17.90 -4.46
CA LYS A 282 -14.57 17.91 -4.21
C LYS A 282 -14.97 18.63 -2.93
N GLY A 283 -14.02 19.03 -2.09
CA GLY A 283 -14.30 19.70 -0.81
C GLY A 283 -14.86 18.79 0.27
N SER A 284 -14.76 17.45 0.10
CA SER A 284 -15.33 16.44 1.01
C SER A 284 -14.37 15.91 2.08
N SER A 285 -13.09 16.29 2.03
CA SER A 285 -12.13 15.93 3.06
C SER A 285 -12.06 16.96 4.19
N ALA A 286 -11.79 16.50 5.41
CA ALA A 286 -11.45 17.35 6.55
C ALA A 286 -10.21 18.26 6.32
N PHE A 287 -9.40 17.98 5.30
CA PHE A 287 -8.21 18.75 4.92
C PHE A 287 -8.43 19.68 3.71
N SER A 288 -9.63 19.72 3.12
CA SER A 288 -9.91 20.51 1.94
C SER A 288 -9.66 22.02 2.20
N GLY A 289 -8.92 22.67 1.28
CA GLY A 289 -8.60 24.11 1.36
C GLY A 289 -7.62 24.50 2.48
N ARG A 290 -6.90 23.54 3.09
CA ARG A 290 -6.02 23.82 4.23
C ARG A 290 -4.53 23.84 3.89
N ILE A 291 -4.16 23.85 2.62
CA ILE A 291 -2.74 24.00 2.21
C ILE A 291 -2.16 25.29 2.82
N GLY A 292 -0.96 25.20 3.39
CA GLY A 292 -0.29 26.28 4.10
C GLY A 292 -0.73 26.46 5.56
N GLN A 293 -1.76 25.77 6.02
CA GLN A 293 -2.24 25.83 7.40
C GLN A 293 -1.58 24.74 8.27
N ARG A 294 -1.54 25.00 9.57
CA ARG A 294 -1.10 23.99 10.56
C ARG A 294 -2.19 22.96 10.78
N VAL A 295 -1.86 21.71 10.45
CA VAL A 295 -2.75 20.54 10.60
C VAL A 295 -2.21 19.50 11.58
N ALA A 296 -0.94 19.65 12.03
CA ALA A 296 -0.29 18.77 12.98
C ALA A 296 0.61 19.57 13.94
N ALA A 297 1.09 18.92 14.98
CA ALA A 297 2.06 19.50 15.91
C ALA A 297 3.36 19.89 15.19
N LYS A 298 4.11 20.84 15.76
CA LYS A 298 5.47 21.18 15.30
C LYS A 298 6.35 19.92 15.36
N GLY A 299 7.22 19.76 14.37
CA GLY A 299 8.10 18.59 14.21
C GLY A 299 7.46 17.45 13.43
N VAL A 300 6.13 17.39 13.28
CA VAL A 300 5.46 16.36 12.48
C VAL A 300 5.70 16.60 10.99
N THR A 301 6.41 15.69 10.34
CA THR A 301 6.64 15.71 8.89
C THR A 301 6.24 14.36 8.31
N VAL A 302 5.30 14.36 7.35
CA VAL A 302 4.71 13.17 6.74
C VAL A 302 4.88 13.20 5.23
N LEU A 303 5.28 12.07 4.68
CA LEU A 303 5.51 11.87 3.26
C LEU A 303 4.68 10.71 2.72
N ASP A 304 4.38 10.75 1.41
CA ASP A 304 4.04 9.59 0.61
C ASP A 304 5.15 9.39 -0.43
N ASP A 305 5.84 8.26 -0.37
CA ASP A 305 7.07 8.03 -1.14
C ASP A 305 7.01 6.69 -1.90
N GLY A 306 6.67 6.78 -3.19
CA GLY A 306 6.67 5.63 -4.10
C GLY A 306 8.08 5.24 -4.60
N THR A 307 9.15 5.92 -4.16
CA THR A 307 10.51 5.76 -4.69
C THR A 307 11.45 4.94 -3.81
N LEU A 308 10.94 4.37 -2.72
CA LEU A 308 11.73 3.51 -1.83
C LEU A 308 12.02 2.16 -2.50
N SER A 309 13.28 1.71 -2.45
CA SER A 309 13.65 0.44 -3.08
C SER A 309 12.95 -0.74 -2.41
N ASP A 310 12.51 -1.70 -3.24
CA ASP A 310 11.96 -2.99 -2.86
C ASP A 310 10.73 -2.98 -1.94
N ARG A 311 10.17 -1.79 -1.64
CA ARG A 311 9.01 -1.69 -0.75
C ARG A 311 7.72 -2.09 -1.46
N ARG A 312 6.79 -2.67 -0.69
CA ARG A 312 5.50 -3.17 -1.16
C ARG A 312 4.68 -2.10 -1.91
N GLY A 313 4.65 -0.86 -1.42
CA GLY A 313 3.91 0.24 -2.03
C GLY A 313 4.65 0.96 -3.16
N SER A 314 5.93 0.64 -3.43
CA SER A 314 6.76 1.35 -4.42
C SER A 314 6.44 0.95 -5.85
N LEU A 315 6.55 1.92 -6.76
CA LEU A 315 6.28 1.79 -8.20
C LEU A 315 7.33 2.56 -9.00
N ASN A 316 7.85 1.99 -10.08
CA ASN A 316 8.68 2.74 -11.02
C ASN A 316 7.85 3.79 -11.77
N VAL A 317 6.63 3.42 -12.16
CA VAL A 317 5.60 4.31 -12.72
C VAL A 317 4.24 3.94 -12.11
N ASP A 318 3.36 4.93 -11.96
CA ASP A 318 1.97 4.71 -11.56
C ASP A 318 1.13 4.12 -12.71
N ASP A 319 -0.15 3.84 -12.46
CA ASP A 319 -1.03 3.20 -13.44
C ASP A 319 -1.62 4.18 -14.48
N GLU A 320 -1.14 5.41 -14.48
CA GLU A 320 -1.33 6.42 -15.53
C GLU A 320 -0.04 6.67 -16.31
N GLY A 321 1.05 5.93 -16.00
CA GLY A 321 2.35 6.04 -16.65
C GLY A 321 3.18 7.24 -16.19
N ASN A 322 2.86 7.88 -15.06
CA ASN A 322 3.69 8.91 -14.46
C ASN A 322 4.77 8.28 -13.57
N ALA A 323 5.96 8.85 -13.54
CA ALA A 323 6.98 8.41 -12.58
C ALA A 323 6.48 8.62 -11.15
N SER A 324 6.65 7.62 -10.27
CA SER A 324 6.34 7.80 -8.86
C SER A 324 7.23 8.85 -8.20
N GLY A 325 6.74 9.50 -7.15
CA GLY A 325 7.40 10.62 -6.49
C GLY A 325 7.62 10.39 -5.00
N ARG A 326 8.47 11.25 -4.42
CA ARG A 326 8.58 11.47 -2.99
C ARG A 326 7.84 12.76 -2.66
N ASN A 327 6.63 12.64 -2.17
CA ASN A 327 5.70 13.73 -1.99
C ASN A 327 5.63 14.13 -0.51
N VAL A 328 6.01 15.37 -0.19
CA VAL A 328 5.88 15.91 1.18
C VAL A 328 4.43 16.36 1.34
N LEU A 329 3.69 15.70 2.23
CA LEU A 329 2.30 16.01 2.52
C LEU A 329 2.17 17.04 3.64
N ILE A 330 2.88 16.80 4.75
CA ILE A 330 2.95 17.71 5.91
C ILE A 330 4.42 17.95 6.23
N GLU A 331 4.82 19.18 6.44
CA GLU A 331 6.17 19.58 6.83
C GLU A 331 6.13 20.46 8.08
N ASP A 332 6.79 20.04 9.14
CA ASP A 332 6.76 20.74 10.45
C ASP A 332 5.35 21.11 10.90
N GLY A 333 4.40 20.21 10.69
CA GLY A 333 2.98 20.39 11.02
C GLY A 333 2.17 21.23 10.04
N ILE A 334 2.76 21.75 8.95
CA ILE A 334 2.09 22.54 7.92
C ILE A 334 1.73 21.67 6.73
N LEU A 335 0.47 21.72 6.28
CA LEU A 335 0.02 21.02 5.09
C LEU A 335 0.66 21.61 3.83
N LYS A 336 1.34 20.78 3.03
CA LYS A 336 2.09 21.21 1.83
C LYS A 336 1.40 20.82 0.53
N GLY A 337 0.68 19.70 0.50
CA GLY A 337 0.05 19.21 -0.72
C GLY A 337 -0.80 17.98 -0.51
N TYR A 338 -1.38 17.52 -1.60
CA TYR A 338 -2.21 16.31 -1.69
C TYR A 338 -1.56 15.34 -2.67
N ILE A 339 -1.86 14.05 -2.52
CA ILE A 339 -1.50 13.04 -3.54
C ILE A 339 -2.51 13.10 -4.69
N GLN A 340 -2.01 13.06 -5.92
CA GLN A 340 -2.78 13.40 -7.12
C GLN A 340 -2.64 12.33 -8.20
N ASP A 341 -3.75 11.96 -8.83
CA ASP A 341 -3.80 11.39 -10.19
C ASP A 341 -3.72 12.50 -11.25
N ALA A 342 -3.74 12.14 -12.52
CA ALA A 342 -3.64 13.10 -13.62
C ALA A 342 -4.88 14.01 -13.70
N MET A 343 -6.09 13.44 -13.60
CA MET A 343 -7.35 14.21 -13.70
C MET A 343 -7.49 15.24 -12.58
N ASN A 344 -7.32 14.81 -11.33
CA ASN A 344 -7.48 15.71 -10.18
C ASN A 344 -6.38 16.76 -10.14
N ALA A 345 -5.13 16.39 -10.51
CA ALA A 345 -4.04 17.33 -10.65
C ALA A 345 -4.35 18.44 -11.68
N ARG A 346 -4.83 18.05 -12.86
CA ARG A 346 -5.24 19.01 -13.92
C ARG A 346 -6.35 19.94 -13.43
N LEU A 347 -7.39 19.40 -12.81
CA LEU A 347 -8.53 20.18 -12.32
C LEU A 347 -8.17 21.12 -11.16
N MET A 348 -7.15 20.78 -10.38
CA MET A 348 -6.61 21.64 -9.30
C MET A 348 -5.46 22.54 -9.75
N GLY A 349 -5.05 22.49 -11.02
CA GLY A 349 -3.95 23.31 -11.55
C GLY A 349 -2.56 22.95 -11.01
N VAL A 350 -2.36 21.68 -10.59
CA VAL A 350 -1.09 21.19 -10.06
C VAL A 350 -0.55 20.06 -10.93
N LYS A 351 0.63 19.50 -10.59
CA LYS A 351 1.20 18.35 -11.30
C LYS A 351 0.72 17.02 -10.66
N PRO A 352 0.59 15.95 -11.46
CA PRO A 352 0.43 14.59 -10.93
C PRO A 352 1.59 14.23 -10.00
N THR A 353 1.32 13.45 -8.96
CA THR A 353 2.32 13.06 -7.96
C THR A 353 2.85 11.65 -8.13
N GLY A 354 2.39 10.92 -9.17
CA GLY A 354 2.72 9.50 -9.39
C GLY A 354 1.93 8.57 -8.46
N ASN A 355 0.69 8.97 -8.18
CA ASN A 355 -0.23 8.27 -7.27
C ASN A 355 -1.55 7.87 -7.96
N GLY A 356 -1.66 7.97 -9.28
CA GLY A 356 -2.79 7.45 -10.04
C GLY A 356 -2.73 5.93 -10.07
N ARG A 357 -3.46 5.23 -9.18
CA ARG A 357 -3.38 3.78 -9.02
C ARG A 357 -4.73 3.11 -9.22
N ARG A 358 -4.71 1.88 -9.71
CA ARG A 358 -5.86 1.00 -9.89
C ARG A 358 -5.56 -0.42 -9.42
N GLU A 359 -6.59 -1.18 -9.05
CA GLU A 359 -6.43 -2.59 -8.68
C GLU A 359 -6.05 -3.44 -9.90
N SER A 360 -6.74 -3.25 -11.03
CA SER A 360 -6.51 -4.02 -12.26
C SER A 360 -6.91 -3.24 -13.51
N TYR A 361 -6.73 -3.88 -14.68
CA TYR A 361 -7.20 -3.36 -15.97
C TYR A 361 -8.72 -3.10 -16.00
N ALA A 362 -9.50 -3.75 -15.13
CA ALA A 362 -10.95 -3.58 -15.03
C ALA A 362 -11.38 -2.37 -14.16
N HIS A 363 -10.43 -1.57 -13.68
CA HIS A 363 -10.70 -0.45 -12.79
C HIS A 363 -10.15 0.88 -13.32
N VAL A 364 -10.79 1.99 -12.95
CA VAL A 364 -10.26 3.34 -13.22
C VAL A 364 -9.18 3.71 -12.22
N PRO A 365 -8.09 4.38 -12.63
CA PRO A 365 -7.12 4.91 -11.70
C PRO A 365 -7.71 6.04 -10.87
N ILE A 366 -7.38 6.06 -9.60
CA ILE A 366 -7.75 7.09 -8.63
C ILE A 366 -6.54 7.45 -7.77
N PRO A 367 -6.53 8.60 -7.09
CA PRO A 367 -5.44 8.95 -6.18
C PRO A 367 -5.34 7.93 -5.04
N ARG A 368 -4.18 7.30 -4.86
CA ARG A 368 -3.90 6.29 -3.84
C ARG A 368 -2.50 6.46 -3.27
N MET A 369 -2.35 6.24 -1.99
CA MET A 369 -1.05 6.20 -1.30
C MET A 369 -0.12 5.13 -1.88
N THR A 370 1.18 5.33 -1.67
CA THR A 370 2.27 4.36 -1.96
C THR A 370 2.89 3.87 -0.65
N ASN A 371 3.92 4.53 -0.14
CA ASN A 371 4.44 4.28 1.19
C ASN A 371 4.30 5.58 2.00
N THR A 372 3.36 5.61 2.93
CA THR A 372 3.07 6.80 3.75
C THR A 372 3.74 6.67 5.11
N TYR A 373 4.62 7.60 5.46
CA TYR A 373 5.35 7.53 6.71
C TYR A 373 5.68 8.89 7.31
N MET A 374 5.90 8.91 8.64
CA MET A 374 6.37 10.08 9.39
C MET A 374 7.89 10.00 9.56
N LEU A 375 8.58 11.12 9.39
CA LEU A 375 10.01 11.22 9.69
C LEU A 375 10.28 11.13 11.19
N GLY A 376 11.48 10.64 11.54
CA GLY A 376 11.95 10.58 12.92
C GLY A 376 12.20 11.98 13.52
N GLY A 377 12.02 12.05 14.83
CA GLY A 377 12.37 13.20 15.67
C GLY A 377 13.72 13.02 16.37
N ASP A 378 13.84 13.57 17.57
CA ASP A 378 15.08 13.60 18.34
C ASP A 378 15.02 12.82 19.67
N LYS A 379 13.88 12.26 20.04
CA LYS A 379 13.70 11.58 21.33
C LYS A 379 14.05 10.10 21.27
N ALA A 380 14.68 9.57 22.31
CA ALA A 380 14.83 8.12 22.44
C ALA A 380 13.47 7.47 22.76
N PRO A 381 13.14 6.31 22.16
CA PRO A 381 11.88 5.61 22.41
C PRO A 381 11.63 5.34 23.90
N GLU A 382 12.67 4.99 24.64
CA GLU A 382 12.62 4.70 26.06
C GLU A 382 12.26 5.97 26.86
N GLU A 383 12.78 7.14 26.47
CA GLU A 383 12.43 8.44 27.06
C GLU A 383 10.94 8.75 26.86
N ILE A 384 10.40 8.42 25.67
CA ILE A 384 9.00 8.62 25.34
C ILE A 384 8.12 7.74 26.23
N VAL A 385 8.42 6.45 26.35
CA VAL A 385 7.68 5.52 27.22
C VAL A 385 7.81 5.94 28.71
N ALA A 386 9.00 6.31 29.15
CA ALA A 386 9.24 6.79 30.53
C ALA A 386 8.48 8.06 30.85
N SER A 387 8.08 8.86 29.89
CA SER A 387 7.30 10.08 30.07
C SER A 387 5.81 9.84 30.41
N ILE A 388 5.31 8.61 30.29
CA ILE A 388 3.92 8.26 30.58
C ILE A 388 3.71 8.19 32.09
N LYS A 389 2.88 9.08 32.63
CA LYS A 389 2.44 8.98 34.03
C LYS A 389 1.42 7.85 34.22
N LYS A 390 0.42 7.79 33.35
CA LYS A 390 -0.62 6.76 33.27
C LYS A 390 -1.18 6.71 31.85
N GLY A 391 -1.14 5.56 31.21
CA GLY A 391 -1.59 5.44 29.83
C GLY A 391 -1.23 4.11 29.16
N LEU A 392 -1.25 4.10 27.84
CA LEU A 392 -0.99 2.91 27.02
C LEU A 392 0.30 3.07 26.19
N TYR A 393 1.00 1.95 26.02
CA TYR A 393 1.99 1.76 24.98
C TYR A 393 1.48 0.71 24.01
N ALA A 394 1.05 1.13 22.81
CA ALA A 394 0.50 0.26 21.77
C ALA A 394 1.59 -0.02 20.72
N THR A 395 2.01 -1.26 20.61
CA THR A 395 3.13 -1.69 19.77
C THR A 395 2.67 -2.30 18.45
N ASN A 396 1.42 -2.78 18.36
CA ASN A 396 0.90 -3.38 17.14
C ASN A 396 -0.62 -3.18 17.02
N PHE A 397 -1.13 -3.24 15.78
CA PHE A 397 -2.53 -3.04 15.44
C PHE A 397 -3.05 -4.13 14.52
N GLY A 398 -4.32 -4.53 14.71
CA GLY A 398 -4.99 -5.52 13.88
C GLY A 398 -5.67 -4.91 12.65
N GLY A 399 -6.09 -3.66 12.72
CA GLY A 399 -6.77 -2.96 11.64
C GLY A 399 -7.55 -1.75 12.15
N GLY A 400 -8.07 -0.95 11.21
CA GLY A 400 -8.86 0.24 11.53
C GLY A 400 -9.64 0.74 10.34
N GLN A 401 -10.42 1.79 10.59
CA GLN A 401 -11.26 2.45 9.60
C GLN A 401 -11.23 3.96 9.82
N VAL A 402 -11.42 4.72 8.74
CA VAL A 402 -11.57 6.18 8.78
C VAL A 402 -12.82 6.62 8.01
N ASP A 403 -13.54 7.57 8.57
CA ASP A 403 -14.49 8.41 7.84
C ASP A 403 -13.74 9.64 7.27
N ILE A 404 -13.51 9.65 5.99
CA ILE A 404 -12.68 10.66 5.31
C ILE A 404 -13.26 12.08 5.47
N THR A 405 -14.58 12.20 5.49
CA THR A 405 -15.28 13.49 5.58
C THR A 405 -15.06 14.17 6.94
N SER A 406 -15.21 13.41 8.01
CA SER A 406 -15.01 13.91 9.39
C SER A 406 -13.58 13.73 9.88
N GLY A 407 -12.78 12.89 9.24
CA GLY A 407 -11.46 12.46 9.70
C GLY A 407 -11.49 11.55 10.92
N LYS A 408 -12.68 11.08 11.35
CA LYS A 408 -12.80 10.18 12.51
C LYS A 408 -12.30 8.79 12.17
N PHE A 409 -11.52 8.23 13.08
CA PHE A 409 -10.97 6.88 12.93
C PHE A 409 -11.24 6.02 14.17
N VAL A 410 -11.20 4.70 13.95
CA VAL A 410 -11.25 3.67 14.99
C VAL A 410 -10.18 2.64 14.66
N PHE A 411 -9.30 2.33 15.63
CA PHE A 411 -8.21 1.35 15.50
C PHE A 411 -8.17 0.41 16.68
N SER A 412 -8.06 -0.89 16.43
CA SER A 412 -7.91 -1.91 17.47
C SER A 412 -6.44 -2.30 17.61
N ALA A 413 -5.89 -2.11 18.79
CA ALA A 413 -4.56 -2.61 19.10
C ALA A 413 -4.57 -4.14 19.23
N SER A 414 -3.68 -4.82 18.51
CA SER A 414 -3.44 -6.26 18.64
C SER A 414 -2.41 -6.57 19.71
N GLN A 415 -1.59 -5.59 20.09
CA GLN A 415 -0.64 -5.68 21.21
C GLN A 415 -0.47 -4.32 21.86
N ALA A 416 -0.75 -4.24 23.14
CA ALA A 416 -0.59 -3.01 23.93
C ALA A 416 -0.27 -3.34 25.39
N TYR A 417 0.27 -2.35 26.09
CA TYR A 417 0.70 -2.48 27.47
C TYR A 417 0.19 -1.29 28.30
N TRP A 418 -0.18 -1.59 29.53
CA TRP A 418 -0.47 -0.56 30.53
C TRP A 418 0.83 -0.04 31.11
N VAL A 419 0.94 1.29 31.19
CA VAL A 419 2.14 1.99 31.69
C VAL A 419 1.74 2.95 32.83
N GLU A 420 2.46 2.85 33.97
CA GLU A 420 2.34 3.81 35.05
C GLU A 420 3.73 4.28 35.51
N ASN A 421 3.87 5.59 35.74
CA ASN A 421 5.12 6.20 36.15
C ASN A 421 6.34 5.78 35.31
N GLY A 422 6.14 5.71 33.99
CA GLY A 422 7.16 5.34 33.02
C GLY A 422 7.54 3.86 33.01
N LYS A 423 6.82 3.00 33.72
CA LYS A 423 7.08 1.55 33.77
C LYS A 423 5.96 0.77 33.09
N ILE A 424 6.32 -0.12 32.18
CA ILE A 424 5.42 -1.10 31.59
C ILE A 424 5.08 -2.11 32.69
N LEU A 425 3.77 -2.27 32.99
CA LEU A 425 3.31 -3.12 34.09
C LEU A 425 2.77 -4.47 33.61
N TYR A 426 1.86 -4.47 32.63
CA TYR A 426 1.25 -5.69 32.11
C TYR A 426 0.67 -5.45 30.72
N PRO A 427 0.55 -6.50 29.89
CA PRO A 427 -0.12 -6.41 28.60
C PRO A 427 -1.63 -6.23 28.78
N VAL A 428 -2.25 -5.52 27.83
CA VAL A 428 -3.70 -5.31 27.76
C VAL A 428 -4.25 -5.69 26.41
N LYS A 429 -5.52 -6.13 26.36
CA LYS A 429 -6.25 -6.44 25.13
C LYS A 429 -7.59 -5.70 25.07
N GLY A 430 -8.12 -5.59 23.84
CA GLY A 430 -9.37 -4.89 23.58
C GLY A 430 -9.23 -3.36 23.64
N ALA A 431 -8.02 -2.82 23.59
CA ALA A 431 -7.79 -1.40 23.45
C ALA A 431 -8.16 -0.93 22.05
N THR A 432 -9.14 -0.03 21.96
CA THR A 432 -9.57 0.58 20.70
C THR A 432 -9.29 2.07 20.75
N LEU A 433 -8.45 2.57 19.85
CA LEU A 433 -8.14 3.99 19.75
C LEU A 433 -9.20 4.68 18.89
N VAL A 434 -9.77 5.77 19.39
CA VAL A 434 -10.80 6.55 18.73
C VAL A 434 -10.37 8.01 18.68
N GLY A 435 -10.46 8.64 17.52
CA GLY A 435 -10.06 10.03 17.37
C GLY A 435 -10.44 10.62 16.03
N SER A 436 -9.99 11.84 15.79
CA SER A 436 -10.05 12.51 14.47
C SER A 436 -8.63 12.85 14.04
N GLY A 437 -8.25 12.48 12.82
CA GLY A 437 -6.90 12.66 12.29
C GLY A 437 -6.35 14.08 12.48
N PRO A 438 -7.08 15.14 12.04
CA PRO A 438 -6.65 16.52 12.21
C PRO A 438 -6.45 16.96 13.65
N GLU A 439 -7.18 16.38 14.61
CA GLU A 439 -7.05 16.73 16.03
C GLU A 439 -5.95 15.92 16.73
N VAL A 440 -5.87 14.62 16.43
CA VAL A 440 -4.90 13.72 17.07
C VAL A 440 -3.47 14.11 16.70
N LEU A 441 -3.21 14.48 15.44
CA LEU A 441 -1.87 14.92 15.04
C LEU A 441 -1.42 16.22 15.67
N LYS A 442 -2.32 17.10 16.08
CA LYS A 442 -1.97 18.31 16.85
C LYS A 442 -1.59 18.00 18.29
N ARG A 443 -1.98 16.82 18.80
CA ARG A 443 -1.69 16.36 20.17
C ARG A 443 -0.43 15.50 20.26
N VAL A 444 0.31 15.33 19.15
CA VAL A 444 1.64 14.70 19.17
C VAL A 444 2.58 15.58 19.97
N SER A 445 3.12 15.06 21.07
CA SER A 445 3.96 15.81 21.99
C SER A 445 5.42 15.37 22.02
N MET A 446 5.72 14.14 21.60
CA MET A 446 7.09 13.63 21.44
C MET A 446 7.19 12.73 20.22
N ILE A 447 8.31 12.81 19.49
CA ILE A 447 8.60 12.06 18.28
C ILE A 447 9.95 11.36 18.44
N GLY A 448 9.97 10.05 18.28
CA GLY A 448 11.14 9.19 18.43
C GLY A 448 12.14 9.34 17.29
N ASN A 449 13.39 8.96 17.56
CA ASN A 449 14.47 8.90 16.59
C ASN A 449 14.60 7.52 15.91
N ASP A 450 13.66 6.62 16.20
CA ASP A 450 13.60 5.21 15.80
C ASP A 450 12.65 4.96 14.61
N MET A 451 12.52 5.92 13.68
CA MET A 451 11.66 5.76 12.50
C MET A 451 11.91 4.42 11.82
N LYS A 452 10.85 3.66 11.63
CA LYS A 452 10.87 2.35 11.00
C LYS A 452 9.70 2.24 10.01
N LEU A 453 9.95 1.58 8.88
CA LEU A 453 8.88 1.16 7.95
C LEU A 453 8.30 -0.18 8.42
N ASP A 454 7.06 -0.46 8.02
CA ASP A 454 6.42 -1.76 8.25
C ASP A 454 7.17 -2.91 7.55
N SER A 455 6.81 -4.15 7.85
CA SER A 455 7.42 -5.34 7.24
C SER A 455 6.93 -5.63 5.81
N GLY A 456 6.03 -4.81 5.24
CA GLY A 456 5.47 -5.01 3.91
C GLY A 456 4.19 -5.85 3.89
N VAL A 457 3.25 -5.54 4.78
CA VAL A 457 1.96 -6.25 4.90
C VAL A 457 0.75 -5.43 4.46
N GLY A 458 0.92 -4.12 4.24
CA GLY A 458 -0.17 -3.18 4.00
C GLY A 458 -0.94 -3.45 2.70
N THR A 459 -2.27 -3.39 2.80
CA THR A 459 -3.19 -3.34 1.65
C THR A 459 -4.20 -2.24 1.94
N CYS A 460 -4.38 -1.35 0.99
CA CYS A 460 -5.27 -0.19 1.10
C CYS A 460 -6.52 -0.42 0.25
N GLY A 461 -7.71 -0.24 0.84
CA GLY A 461 -9.01 -0.31 0.15
C GLY A 461 -9.62 1.07 -0.07
N LYS A 462 -10.13 1.36 -1.28
CA LYS A 462 -10.89 2.57 -1.61
C LYS A 462 -11.76 2.31 -2.83
N GLU A 463 -13.02 2.69 -2.76
CA GLU A 463 -13.99 2.52 -3.86
C GLU A 463 -14.04 1.08 -4.43
N GLY A 464 -13.95 0.07 -3.54
CA GLY A 464 -13.94 -1.34 -3.93
C GLY A 464 -12.65 -1.84 -4.55
N GLN A 465 -11.62 -1.02 -4.63
CA GLN A 465 -10.30 -1.36 -5.17
C GLN A 465 -9.27 -1.55 -4.06
N SER A 466 -8.44 -2.59 -4.17
CA SER A 466 -7.33 -2.89 -3.26
C SER A 466 -5.99 -2.67 -3.94
N VAL A 467 -5.05 -1.99 -3.27
CA VAL A 467 -3.68 -1.82 -3.77
C VAL A 467 -2.65 -2.07 -2.66
N PRO A 468 -1.47 -2.64 -2.99
CA PRO A 468 -0.40 -2.81 -2.02
C PRO A 468 0.18 -1.46 -1.60
N VAL A 469 0.39 -1.27 -0.29
CA VAL A 469 0.95 -0.06 0.29
C VAL A 469 2.00 -0.38 1.35
N GLY A 470 2.80 0.60 1.72
CA GLY A 470 3.67 0.59 2.88
C GLY A 470 3.30 1.71 3.85
N VAL A 471 3.62 1.53 5.10
CA VAL A 471 3.45 2.54 6.14
C VAL A 471 4.71 2.63 7.01
N GLY A 472 4.83 3.68 7.80
CA GLY A 472 5.90 3.79 8.76
C GLY A 472 5.78 4.99 9.68
N GLN A 473 6.37 4.88 10.85
CA GLN A 473 6.49 5.96 11.80
C GLN A 473 7.59 5.69 12.82
N PRO A 474 8.08 6.72 13.52
CA PRO A 474 8.84 6.56 14.77
C PRO A 474 7.90 6.26 15.94
N THR A 475 8.44 5.96 17.09
CA THR A 475 7.69 5.98 18.35
C THR A 475 7.10 7.37 18.61
N LEU A 476 5.79 7.44 18.86
CA LEU A 476 5.04 8.69 19.01
C LEU A 476 4.31 8.74 20.34
N ARG A 477 4.37 9.87 21.04
CA ARG A 477 3.48 10.17 22.16
C ARG A 477 2.34 11.09 21.72
N ILE A 478 1.12 10.69 22.02
CA ILE A 478 -0.11 11.42 21.75
C ILE A 478 -0.83 11.64 23.09
N ASP A 479 -1.11 12.89 23.41
CA ASP A 479 -1.79 13.22 24.67
C ASP A 479 -3.30 13.32 24.47
N GLY A 480 -4.05 12.79 25.44
CA GLY A 480 -5.50 12.89 25.47
C GLY A 480 -6.21 12.15 24.32
N LEU A 481 -5.75 10.93 23.99
CA LEU A 481 -6.44 10.08 23.02
C LEU A 481 -7.52 9.25 23.70
N THR A 482 -8.70 9.14 23.07
CA THR A 482 -9.78 8.30 23.59
C THR A 482 -9.46 6.83 23.32
N VAL A 483 -9.51 6.04 24.38
CA VAL A 483 -9.36 4.58 24.35
C VAL A 483 -10.69 3.95 24.74
N GLY A 484 -11.27 3.15 23.87
CA GLY A 484 -12.32 2.20 24.19
C GLY A 484 -11.69 0.96 24.80
N GLY A 485 -12.29 0.44 25.87
CA GLY A 485 -11.81 -0.77 26.55
C GLY A 485 -12.88 -1.84 26.60
N THR A 486 -12.50 -3.01 27.12
CA THR A 486 -13.37 -4.15 27.38
C THR A 486 -13.54 -4.44 28.87
N ALA A 487 -13.02 -3.53 29.72
CA ALA A 487 -13.17 -3.63 31.17
C ALA A 487 -14.52 -3.09 31.65
#